data_3bf88d36bc6be5d7092e275c39fe375e
#
_entry.id   3bf88d36bc6be5d7092e275c39fe375e
#
_cell.length_a   1.000
_cell.length_b   1.000
_cell.length_c   1.000
_cell.angle_alpha   90.00
_cell.angle_beta   90.00
_cell.angle_gamma   90.00
#
_symmetry.space_group_name_H-M   'P 1'
#
loop_
_entity.id
_entity.type
_entity.pdbx_description
1 polymer ?
#
loop_
_entity_poly.entity_id
_entity_poly.type
_entity_poly.pdbx_seq_one_letter_code
_entity_poly.pdbx_strand_id
1 'polypeptide(L)'
;MSDPRVEALAAVLVDYSVGAKEGQQITIEAPAIAAPLIREVYRRILKAGAHPLPRIGIEGMVENLMLDGSDGQVDWVNPARRDDIESVDGRVVIMAPNNTRSLTSVDAAKQARLHRALEPQRNRYLERAAAGDLSWVLTLFPTQAAAQDAEMSLPEYEDFVYSAGFLDRDDPVAEWKAFGGLLDRVGAFLEGVSELRIVAEDTDLRIGVGGRKWIRSRGLENFPDGEIFTGPVETSVGGTIHFTYPAIFQGREVDDVRLRFEAGEVVEASASRGEDLLREMIAVDDGARRAGEFAFGLNDAVTAFTREILFDEKIGGTVHLALGTAYPETGSANRSALHWDLICDLRNGGEVYADGELCYRDGAFLDSVLR
;
A
#
# COMPACT_ATOMS: atom_id res chain seq x y z
N MET A 1 20.85 16.76 17.54
CA MET A 1 19.67 16.08 18.12
C MET A 1 18.94 15.50 16.94
N SER A 2 18.42 14.28 17.01
CA SER A 2 17.55 13.75 15.96
C SER A 2 16.21 14.50 15.98
N ASP A 3 15.52 14.55 14.85
CA ASP A 3 14.18 15.07 14.78
C ASP A 3 13.28 14.21 15.68
N PRO A 4 12.50 14.79 16.62
CA PRO A 4 11.66 14.03 17.52
C PRO A 4 10.60 13.17 16.78
N ARG A 5 10.20 13.58 15.58
CA ARG A 5 9.27 12.83 14.74
C ARG A 5 9.87 11.51 14.25
N VAL A 6 11.20 11.46 14.02
CA VAL A 6 11.92 10.23 13.67
C VAL A 6 11.97 9.27 14.87
N GLU A 7 12.12 9.80 16.09
CA GLU A 7 12.03 8.98 17.31
C GLU A 7 10.60 8.43 17.51
N ALA A 8 9.59 9.25 17.27
CA ALA A 8 8.18 8.85 17.31
C ALA A 8 7.86 7.78 16.28
N LEU A 9 8.35 7.93 15.02
CA LEU A 9 8.20 6.92 13.98
C LEU A 9 8.81 5.59 14.40
N ALA A 10 10.05 5.61 14.90
CA ALA A 10 10.71 4.39 15.38
C ALA A 10 9.93 3.72 16.53
N ALA A 11 9.31 4.51 17.41
CA ALA A 11 8.47 3.98 18.49
C ALA A 11 7.20 3.30 17.95
N VAL A 12 6.51 3.91 17.00
CA VAL A 12 5.33 3.29 16.38
C VAL A 12 5.71 2.00 15.65
N LEU A 13 6.74 2.02 14.80
CA LEU A 13 7.17 0.85 14.03
C LEU A 13 7.52 -0.34 14.93
N VAL A 14 8.22 -0.09 16.03
CA VAL A 14 8.75 -1.17 16.90
C VAL A 14 7.74 -1.61 17.95
N ASP A 15 7.07 -0.66 18.63
CA ASP A 15 6.22 -1.00 19.78
C ASP A 15 4.79 -1.33 19.38
N TYR A 16 4.29 -0.72 18.29
CA TYR A 16 2.92 -0.88 17.84
C TYR A 16 2.83 -1.80 16.62
N SER A 17 3.51 -1.47 15.51
CA SER A 17 3.36 -2.23 14.27
C SER A 17 3.96 -3.65 14.40
N VAL A 18 5.24 -3.77 14.71
CA VAL A 18 5.89 -5.08 14.91
C VAL A 18 5.56 -5.68 16.28
N GLY A 19 5.37 -4.85 17.29
CA GLY A 19 5.09 -5.29 18.66
C GLY A 19 6.26 -6.08 19.27
N ALA A 20 7.47 -5.56 19.12
CA ALA A 20 8.71 -6.22 19.53
C ALA A 20 8.74 -6.65 21.00
N LYS A 21 9.21 -7.87 21.25
CA LYS A 21 9.29 -8.47 22.60
C LYS A 21 10.71 -8.94 22.89
N GLU A 22 11.01 -9.08 24.19
CA GLU A 22 12.30 -9.60 24.67
C GLU A 22 12.67 -10.92 23.98
N GLY A 23 13.93 -11.03 23.55
CA GLY A 23 14.51 -12.22 22.92
C GLY A 23 14.20 -12.38 21.42
N GLN A 24 13.24 -11.64 20.86
CA GLN A 24 12.91 -11.73 19.45
C GLN A 24 14.05 -11.18 18.55
N GLN A 25 14.15 -11.74 17.35
CA GLN A 25 15.06 -11.29 16.30
C GLN A 25 14.29 -10.46 15.27
N ILE A 26 14.70 -9.19 15.06
CA ILE A 26 14.00 -8.26 14.18
C ILE A 26 14.96 -7.70 13.14
N THR A 27 14.69 -7.95 11.86
CA THR A 27 15.45 -7.33 10.77
C THR A 27 15.06 -5.87 10.56
N ILE A 28 16.07 -5.06 10.23
CA ILE A 28 15.90 -3.67 9.77
C ILE A 28 16.44 -3.62 8.35
N GLU A 29 15.55 -3.60 7.37
CA GLU A 29 15.92 -3.53 5.96
C GLU A 29 15.73 -2.09 5.46
N ALA A 30 16.80 -1.44 5.07
CA ALA A 30 16.77 -0.02 4.69
C ALA A 30 17.94 0.36 3.78
N PRO A 31 17.82 1.37 2.90
CA PRO A 31 18.95 2.01 2.28
C PRO A 31 19.67 2.93 3.28
N ALA A 32 20.99 3.09 3.10
CA ALA A 32 21.85 3.85 4.01
C ALA A 32 21.42 5.32 4.20
N ILE A 33 20.71 5.91 3.23
CA ILE A 33 20.19 7.28 3.31
C ILE A 33 19.19 7.45 4.47
N ALA A 34 18.49 6.38 4.88
CA ALA A 34 17.60 6.37 6.05
C ALA A 34 18.34 6.22 7.38
N ALA A 35 19.65 6.46 7.45
CA ALA A 35 20.45 6.29 8.65
C ALA A 35 19.88 6.95 9.92
N PRO A 36 19.23 8.13 9.91
CA PRO A 36 18.58 8.67 11.09
C PRO A 36 17.53 7.73 11.68
N LEU A 37 16.60 7.23 10.86
CA LEU A 37 15.54 6.32 11.28
C LEU A 37 16.09 4.94 11.66
N ILE A 38 17.04 4.40 10.89
CA ILE A 38 17.69 3.11 11.19
C ILE A 38 18.25 3.09 12.61
N ARG A 39 18.91 4.18 13.04
CA ARG A 39 19.52 4.28 14.39
C ARG A 39 18.46 4.30 15.48
N GLU A 40 17.34 5.00 15.27
CA GLU A 40 16.28 5.07 16.27
C GLU A 40 15.50 3.74 16.36
N VAL A 41 15.20 3.09 15.22
CA VAL A 41 14.61 1.75 15.19
C VAL A 41 15.53 0.73 15.88
N TYR A 42 16.83 0.74 15.58
CA TYR A 42 17.81 -0.13 16.22
C TYR A 42 17.82 0.06 17.74
N ARG A 43 17.88 1.32 18.19
CA ARG A 43 17.85 1.68 19.62
C ARG A 43 16.55 1.22 20.28
N ARG A 44 15.41 1.38 19.59
CA ARG A 44 14.10 1.01 20.12
C ARG A 44 13.96 -0.50 20.28
N ILE A 45 14.41 -1.29 19.30
CA ILE A 45 14.45 -2.76 19.38
C ILE A 45 15.29 -3.21 20.58
N LEU A 46 16.47 -2.62 20.81
CA LEU A 46 17.27 -2.92 22.00
C LEU A 46 16.54 -2.60 23.30
N LYS A 47 15.83 -1.48 23.37
CA LYS A 47 15.02 -1.09 24.56
C LYS A 47 13.88 -2.07 24.83
N ALA A 48 13.33 -2.71 23.79
CA ALA A 48 12.33 -3.76 23.91
C ALA A 48 12.93 -5.11 24.36
N GLY A 49 14.27 -5.22 24.53
CA GLY A 49 14.95 -6.47 24.86
C GLY A 49 15.12 -7.43 23.67
N ALA A 50 14.81 -6.97 22.47
CA ALA A 50 14.92 -7.75 21.23
C ALA A 50 16.30 -7.56 20.56
N HIS A 51 16.62 -8.39 19.57
CA HIS A 51 17.87 -8.41 18.84
C HIS A 51 17.71 -7.79 17.45
N PRO A 52 18.23 -6.56 17.20
CA PRO A 52 18.17 -5.92 15.89
C PRO A 52 19.18 -6.54 14.92
N LEU A 53 18.73 -6.88 13.73
CA LEU A 53 19.51 -7.46 12.63
C LEU A 53 19.50 -6.50 11.42
N PRO A 54 20.40 -5.51 11.33
CA PRO A 54 20.40 -4.56 10.22
C PRO A 54 20.82 -5.21 8.90
N ARG A 55 20.09 -4.89 7.84
CA ARG A 55 20.32 -5.25 6.44
C ARG A 55 20.30 -3.97 5.60
N ILE A 56 21.43 -3.30 5.56
CA ILE A 56 21.55 -1.96 4.99
C ILE A 56 22.05 -2.04 3.56
N GLY A 57 21.18 -1.58 2.64
CA GLY A 57 21.52 -1.43 1.23
C GLY A 57 22.29 -0.13 0.97
N ILE A 58 23.23 -0.20 0.03
CA ILE A 58 23.92 0.98 -0.50
C ILE A 58 23.32 1.28 -1.86
N GLU A 59 23.08 2.56 -2.11
CA GLU A 59 22.57 3.05 -3.39
C GLU A 59 23.47 2.61 -4.56
N GLY A 60 22.85 2.38 -5.73
CA GLY A 60 23.54 1.94 -6.93
C GLY A 60 23.87 0.44 -6.98
N MET A 61 23.72 -0.32 -5.88
CA MET A 61 24.07 -1.75 -5.89
C MET A 61 23.10 -2.56 -6.76
N VAL A 62 21.81 -2.22 -6.74
CA VAL A 62 20.81 -2.91 -7.59
C VAL A 62 20.99 -2.51 -9.05
N GLU A 63 21.25 -1.25 -9.32
CA GLU A 63 21.57 -0.73 -10.65
C GLU A 63 22.80 -1.41 -11.23
N ASN A 64 23.89 -1.56 -10.45
CA ASN A 64 25.09 -2.26 -10.87
C ASN A 64 24.79 -3.74 -11.17
N LEU A 65 24.01 -4.41 -10.35
CA LEU A 65 23.57 -5.79 -10.64
C LEU A 65 22.77 -5.85 -11.94
N MET A 66 21.88 -4.88 -12.19
CA MET A 66 21.09 -4.84 -13.41
C MET A 66 21.90 -4.49 -14.65
N LEU A 67 22.90 -3.63 -14.55
CA LEU A 67 23.72 -3.19 -15.69
C LEU A 67 24.85 -4.18 -16.00
N ASP A 68 25.60 -4.60 -14.98
CA ASP A 68 26.84 -5.35 -15.12
C ASP A 68 26.68 -6.85 -14.83
N GLY A 69 25.65 -7.24 -14.08
CA GLY A 69 25.42 -8.62 -13.68
C GLY A 69 25.00 -9.53 -14.85
N SER A 70 25.54 -10.74 -14.88
CA SER A 70 25.05 -11.80 -15.77
C SER A 70 23.68 -12.32 -15.30
N ASP A 71 22.96 -12.99 -16.18
CA ASP A 71 21.67 -13.63 -15.86
C ASP A 71 21.76 -14.53 -14.62
N GLY A 72 22.82 -15.35 -14.52
CA GLY A 72 23.03 -16.24 -13.38
C GLY A 72 23.28 -15.48 -12.06
N GLN A 73 23.84 -14.24 -12.12
CA GLN A 73 24.01 -13.40 -10.94
C GLN A 73 22.70 -12.73 -10.53
N VAL A 74 21.85 -12.38 -11.49
CA VAL A 74 20.50 -11.86 -11.22
C VAL A 74 19.60 -12.93 -10.60
N ASP A 75 19.72 -14.17 -11.04
CA ASP A 75 18.98 -15.32 -10.49
C ASP A 75 19.49 -15.77 -9.11
N TRP A 76 20.72 -15.39 -8.76
CA TRP A 76 21.33 -15.87 -7.52
C TRP A 76 20.74 -15.16 -6.30
N VAL A 77 20.23 -15.95 -5.41
CA VAL A 77 19.67 -15.47 -4.15
C VAL A 77 20.61 -15.81 -3.00
N ASN A 78 20.97 -14.78 -2.22
CA ASN A 78 21.86 -14.93 -1.06
C ASN A 78 21.27 -15.93 -0.04
N PRO A 79 21.97 -17.05 0.29
CA PRO A 79 21.51 -18.03 1.27
C PRO A 79 21.20 -17.43 2.64
N ALA A 80 21.99 -16.46 3.12
CA ALA A 80 21.74 -15.79 4.39
C ALA A 80 20.37 -15.10 4.45
N ARG A 81 19.83 -14.66 3.31
CA ARG A 81 18.51 -14.08 3.24
C ARG A 81 17.39 -15.11 3.43
N ARG A 82 17.63 -16.37 3.06
CA ARG A 82 16.71 -17.49 3.34
C ARG A 82 16.71 -17.83 4.83
N ASP A 83 17.90 -17.87 5.43
CA ASP A 83 18.05 -18.14 6.86
C ASP A 83 17.39 -17.06 7.71
N ASP A 84 17.51 -15.78 7.31
CA ASP A 84 16.78 -14.67 7.96
C ASP A 84 15.28 -14.93 7.93
N ILE A 85 14.70 -15.22 6.76
CA ILE A 85 13.25 -15.43 6.61
C ILE A 85 12.74 -16.56 7.50
N GLU A 86 13.50 -17.63 7.70
CA GLU A 86 13.09 -18.76 8.54
C GLU A 86 13.28 -18.50 10.04
N SER A 87 14.19 -17.61 10.44
CA SER A 87 14.59 -17.46 11.84
C SER A 87 14.09 -16.19 12.52
N VAL A 88 13.76 -15.11 11.77
CA VAL A 88 13.37 -13.85 12.39
C VAL A 88 11.91 -13.85 12.84
N ASP A 89 11.63 -13.11 13.92
CA ASP A 89 10.30 -12.94 14.49
C ASP A 89 9.62 -11.65 13.98
N GLY A 90 10.42 -10.70 13.53
CA GLY A 90 9.92 -9.41 13.06
C GLY A 90 10.76 -8.79 11.96
N ARG A 91 10.15 -7.89 11.20
CA ARG A 91 10.79 -7.19 10.09
C ARG A 91 10.32 -5.74 9.99
N VAL A 92 11.25 -4.81 9.98
CA VAL A 92 11.01 -3.40 9.67
C VAL A 92 11.67 -3.08 8.34
N VAL A 93 10.86 -2.73 7.34
CA VAL A 93 11.31 -2.33 6.01
C VAL A 93 11.15 -0.83 5.85
N ILE A 94 12.22 -0.14 5.54
CA ILE A 94 12.23 1.31 5.36
C ILE A 94 12.55 1.61 3.90
N MET A 95 11.59 2.13 3.17
CA MET A 95 11.83 2.72 1.85
C MET A 95 12.45 4.11 2.03
N ALA A 96 13.41 4.44 1.20
CA ALA A 96 14.00 5.78 1.14
C ALA A 96 14.67 5.95 -0.24
N PRO A 97 13.89 6.22 -1.28
CA PRO A 97 14.43 6.32 -2.63
C PRO A 97 15.32 7.56 -2.76
N ASN A 98 16.52 7.38 -3.30
CA ASN A 98 17.40 8.49 -3.66
C ASN A 98 17.25 8.88 -5.13
N ASN A 99 16.80 7.95 -5.96
CA ASN A 99 16.42 8.16 -7.34
C ASN A 99 15.28 7.20 -7.70
N THR A 100 14.06 7.73 -7.83
CA THR A 100 12.84 6.95 -8.16
C THR A 100 12.84 6.40 -9.59
N ARG A 101 13.79 6.85 -10.44
CA ARG A 101 13.91 6.47 -11.85
C ARG A 101 15.22 5.76 -12.20
N SER A 102 15.96 5.25 -11.22
CA SER A 102 17.28 4.64 -11.42
C SER A 102 17.27 3.43 -12.36
N LEU A 103 16.18 2.69 -12.42
CA LEU A 103 16.04 1.50 -13.27
C LEU A 103 15.30 1.73 -14.59
N THR A 104 14.92 2.97 -14.93
CA THR A 104 14.12 3.26 -16.13
C THR A 104 14.80 2.82 -17.44
N SER A 105 16.13 2.87 -17.49
CA SER A 105 16.90 2.43 -18.66
C SER A 105 17.26 0.94 -18.67
N VAL A 106 16.94 0.21 -17.61
CA VAL A 106 17.23 -1.21 -17.49
C VAL A 106 16.18 -2.03 -18.25
N ASP A 107 16.63 -3.07 -18.96
CA ASP A 107 15.75 -4.01 -19.67
C ASP A 107 14.67 -4.58 -18.72
N ALA A 108 13.42 -4.40 -19.09
CA ALA A 108 12.27 -4.89 -18.34
C ALA A 108 12.31 -6.42 -18.11
N ALA A 109 12.82 -7.19 -19.07
CA ALA A 109 12.99 -8.63 -18.95
C ALA A 109 13.98 -8.99 -17.83
N LYS A 110 15.05 -8.20 -17.67
CA LYS A 110 16.04 -8.40 -16.60
C LYS A 110 15.47 -8.02 -15.22
N GLN A 111 14.66 -6.96 -15.14
CA GLN A 111 13.95 -6.60 -13.92
C GLN A 111 12.94 -7.70 -13.52
N ALA A 112 12.13 -8.19 -14.46
CA ALA A 112 11.20 -9.29 -14.24
C ALA A 112 11.93 -10.58 -13.81
N ARG A 113 13.16 -10.81 -14.28
CA ARG A 113 14.00 -11.94 -13.87
C ARG A 113 14.37 -11.86 -12.38
N LEU A 114 14.80 -10.69 -11.89
CA LEU A 114 15.09 -10.48 -10.47
C LEU A 114 13.85 -10.71 -9.61
N HIS A 115 12.70 -10.19 -10.03
CA HIS A 115 11.43 -10.38 -9.31
C HIS A 115 11.09 -11.87 -9.17
N ARG A 116 11.21 -12.64 -10.26
CA ARG A 116 11.01 -14.11 -10.24
C ARG A 116 11.99 -14.84 -9.32
N ALA A 117 13.27 -14.43 -9.33
CA ALA A 117 14.28 -15.04 -8.47
C ALA A 117 13.98 -14.85 -6.97
N LEU A 118 13.36 -13.71 -6.60
CA LEU A 118 13.00 -13.38 -5.22
C LEU A 118 11.60 -13.88 -4.81
N GLU A 119 10.78 -14.32 -5.75
CA GLU A 119 9.40 -14.76 -5.51
C GLU A 119 9.27 -15.88 -4.45
N PRO A 120 10.07 -16.97 -4.46
CA PRO A 120 9.96 -18.02 -3.46
C PRO A 120 10.18 -17.51 -2.03
N GLN A 121 11.06 -16.52 -1.86
CA GLN A 121 11.33 -15.91 -0.56
C GLN A 121 10.20 -15.00 -0.13
N ARG A 122 9.65 -14.21 -1.05
CA ARG A 122 8.49 -13.38 -0.77
C ARG A 122 7.29 -14.23 -0.35
N ASN A 123 7.05 -15.33 -1.06
CA ASN A 123 5.93 -16.23 -0.75
C ASN A 123 6.13 -16.88 0.64
N ARG A 124 7.34 -17.37 0.96
CA ARG A 124 7.65 -17.94 2.27
C ARG A 124 7.47 -16.92 3.40
N TYR A 125 7.88 -15.70 3.16
CA TYR A 125 7.70 -14.58 4.07
C TYR A 125 6.20 -14.31 4.35
N LEU A 126 5.37 -14.24 3.29
CA LEU A 126 3.92 -14.04 3.41
C LEU A 126 3.22 -15.22 4.13
N GLU A 127 3.67 -16.47 3.88
CA GLU A 127 3.18 -17.65 4.60
C GLU A 127 3.41 -17.53 6.10
N ARG A 128 4.61 -17.14 6.53
CA ARG A 128 4.94 -16.96 7.96
C ARG A 128 4.15 -15.80 8.58
N ALA A 129 3.98 -14.71 7.85
CA ALA A 129 3.17 -13.59 8.30
C ALA A 129 1.69 -14.00 8.48
N ALA A 130 1.11 -14.72 7.51
CA ALA A 130 -0.26 -15.22 7.58
C ALA A 130 -0.47 -16.24 8.71
N ALA A 131 0.56 -17.03 9.06
CA ALA A 131 0.55 -17.94 10.19
C ALA A 131 0.70 -17.23 11.56
N GLY A 132 1.04 -15.94 11.58
CA GLY A 132 1.34 -15.18 12.79
C GLY A 132 2.72 -15.47 13.39
N ASP A 133 3.60 -16.14 12.63
CA ASP A 133 4.96 -16.48 13.05
C ASP A 133 5.95 -15.33 12.82
N LEU A 134 5.54 -14.30 12.11
CA LEU A 134 6.35 -13.15 11.74
C LEU A 134 5.51 -11.88 11.66
N SER A 135 5.87 -10.85 12.42
CA SER A 135 5.30 -9.50 12.29
C SER A 135 6.13 -8.66 11.32
N TRP A 136 5.51 -7.78 10.55
CA TRP A 136 6.27 -6.92 9.66
C TRP A 136 5.64 -5.55 9.51
N VAL A 137 6.47 -4.57 9.16
CA VAL A 137 5.99 -3.24 8.78
C VAL A 137 6.84 -2.67 7.65
N LEU A 138 6.18 -2.05 6.69
CA LEU A 138 6.77 -1.25 5.63
C LEU A 138 6.49 0.23 5.90
N THR A 139 7.52 1.06 5.82
CA THR A 139 7.39 2.52 5.95
C THR A 139 8.28 3.24 4.95
N LEU A 140 8.07 4.54 4.80
CA LEU A 140 8.90 5.42 3.98
C LEU A 140 9.58 6.47 4.86
N PHE A 141 10.91 6.61 4.70
CA PHE A 141 11.69 7.72 5.23
C PHE A 141 11.76 8.82 4.15
N PRO A 142 11.39 10.07 4.45
CA PRO A 142 11.33 11.13 3.46
C PRO A 142 12.71 11.44 2.86
N THR A 143 12.75 11.58 1.54
CA THR A 143 13.96 11.90 0.77
C THR A 143 13.69 13.01 -0.24
N GLN A 144 14.76 13.64 -0.73
CA GLN A 144 14.65 14.66 -1.76
C GLN A 144 14.00 14.12 -3.06
N ALA A 145 14.27 12.87 -3.43
CA ALA A 145 13.70 12.27 -4.64
C ALA A 145 12.19 12.05 -4.50
N ALA A 146 11.74 11.53 -3.36
CA ALA A 146 10.31 11.37 -3.09
C ALA A 146 9.59 12.73 -2.99
N ALA A 147 10.21 13.72 -2.37
CA ALA A 147 9.67 15.08 -2.32
C ALA A 147 9.51 15.71 -3.72
N GLN A 148 10.47 15.48 -4.62
CA GLN A 148 10.37 15.94 -6.02
C GLN A 148 9.22 15.29 -6.78
N ASP A 149 9.01 13.97 -6.61
CA ASP A 149 7.89 13.28 -7.26
C ASP A 149 6.54 13.76 -6.70
N ALA A 150 6.48 14.09 -5.40
CA ALA A 150 5.33 14.71 -4.76
C ALA A 150 5.15 16.21 -5.07
N GLU A 151 6.02 16.81 -5.85
CA GLU A 151 6.02 18.25 -6.18
C GLU A 151 6.14 19.16 -4.93
N MET A 152 6.86 18.69 -3.90
CA MET A 152 7.08 19.37 -2.63
C MET A 152 8.57 19.69 -2.42
N SER A 153 8.86 20.68 -1.59
CA SER A 153 10.18 20.79 -0.97
C SER A 153 10.39 19.65 0.05
N LEU A 154 11.64 19.30 0.37
CA LEU A 154 11.91 18.26 1.35
C LEU A 154 11.27 18.56 2.72
N PRO A 155 11.34 19.78 3.30
CA PRO A 155 10.66 20.08 4.55
C PRO A 155 9.14 19.91 4.49
N GLU A 156 8.48 20.32 3.40
CA GLU A 156 7.03 20.12 3.22
C GLU A 156 6.68 18.63 3.14
N TYR A 157 7.50 17.85 2.44
CA TYR A 157 7.30 16.41 2.34
C TYR A 157 7.57 15.69 3.67
N GLU A 158 8.57 16.13 4.45
CA GLU A 158 8.78 15.65 5.82
C GLU A 158 7.57 15.93 6.70
N ASP A 159 7.04 17.16 6.67
CA ASP A 159 5.85 17.53 7.43
C ASP A 159 4.64 16.69 7.00
N PHE A 160 4.44 16.48 5.70
CA PHE A 160 3.39 15.60 5.16
C PHE A 160 3.53 14.17 5.66
N VAL A 161 4.69 13.53 5.47
CA VAL A 161 4.93 12.12 5.85
C VAL A 161 4.71 11.90 7.35
N TYR A 162 5.21 12.80 8.18
CA TYR A 162 5.08 12.66 9.62
C TYR A 162 3.67 12.95 10.11
N SER A 163 2.97 13.92 9.52
CA SER A 163 1.56 14.19 9.85
C SER A 163 0.64 13.04 9.40
N ALA A 164 0.88 12.45 8.22
CA ALA A 164 0.15 11.27 7.75
C ALA A 164 0.27 10.08 8.72
N GLY A 165 1.41 9.98 9.44
CA GLY A 165 1.64 9.00 10.49
C GLY A 165 1.17 9.43 11.89
N PHE A 166 0.54 10.62 12.06
CA PHE A 166 0.19 11.23 13.36
C PHE A 166 1.41 11.45 14.28
N LEU A 167 2.63 11.54 13.70
CA LEU A 167 3.88 11.64 14.46
C LEU A 167 4.12 13.04 15.05
N ASP A 168 3.30 13.99 14.70
CA ASP A 168 3.20 15.34 15.24
C ASP A 168 2.27 15.43 16.46
N ARG A 169 1.62 14.31 16.86
CA ARG A 169 0.75 14.22 18.03
C ARG A 169 1.52 13.82 19.29
N ASP A 170 0.94 14.09 20.45
CA ASP A 170 1.56 13.77 21.75
C ASP A 170 1.76 12.26 21.95
N ASP A 171 0.83 11.44 21.51
CA ASP A 171 0.89 9.97 21.58
C ASP A 171 0.42 9.33 20.26
N PRO A 172 1.32 9.17 19.27
CA PRO A 172 0.97 8.57 17.99
C PRO A 172 0.40 7.15 18.08
N VAL A 173 0.85 6.36 19.05
CA VAL A 173 0.35 4.99 19.24
C VAL A 173 -1.10 5.01 19.73
N ALA A 174 -1.46 5.93 20.63
CA ALA A 174 -2.85 6.10 21.06
C ALA A 174 -3.75 6.58 19.92
N GLU A 175 -3.26 7.48 19.07
CA GLU A 175 -3.97 7.93 17.87
C GLU A 175 -4.25 6.77 16.89
N TRP A 176 -3.25 5.94 16.59
CA TRP A 176 -3.42 4.77 15.73
C TRP A 176 -4.38 3.74 16.32
N LYS A 177 -4.38 3.52 17.63
CA LYS A 177 -5.37 2.66 18.30
C LYS A 177 -6.78 3.23 18.22
N ALA A 178 -6.94 4.53 18.39
CA ALA A 178 -8.23 5.20 18.26
C ALA A 178 -8.74 5.13 16.81
N PHE A 179 -7.86 5.35 15.84
CA PHE A 179 -8.16 5.21 14.42
C PHE A 179 -8.54 3.77 14.06
N GLY A 180 -7.83 2.77 14.60
CA GLY A 180 -8.21 1.36 14.48
C GLY A 180 -9.63 1.08 14.99
N GLY A 181 -10.07 1.73 16.06
CA GLY A 181 -11.44 1.66 16.56
C GLY A 181 -12.48 2.26 15.59
N LEU A 182 -12.10 3.28 14.80
CA LEU A 182 -12.95 3.80 13.71
C LEU A 182 -13.08 2.74 12.61
N LEU A 183 -11.96 2.15 12.17
CA LEU A 183 -11.95 1.11 11.15
C LEU A 183 -12.76 -0.13 11.57
N ASP A 184 -12.76 -0.47 12.86
CA ASP A 184 -13.56 -1.56 13.42
C ASP A 184 -15.06 -1.30 13.27
N ARG A 185 -15.53 -0.08 13.56
CA ARG A 185 -16.96 0.29 13.39
C ARG A 185 -17.37 0.27 11.92
N VAL A 186 -16.58 0.88 11.05
CA VAL A 186 -16.83 0.87 9.59
C VAL A 186 -16.84 -0.56 9.06
N GLY A 187 -15.86 -1.37 9.45
CA GLY A 187 -15.77 -2.77 9.03
C GLY A 187 -16.93 -3.63 9.49
N ALA A 188 -17.38 -3.45 10.74
CA ALA A 188 -18.55 -4.17 11.27
C ALA A 188 -19.84 -3.83 10.47
N PHE A 189 -20.00 -2.58 10.04
CA PHE A 189 -21.09 -2.18 9.16
C PHE A 189 -20.96 -2.84 7.78
N LEU A 190 -19.80 -2.72 7.13
CA LEU A 190 -19.57 -3.22 5.78
C LEU A 190 -19.66 -4.74 5.66
N GLU A 191 -19.33 -5.49 6.72
CA GLU A 191 -19.49 -6.96 6.75
C GLU A 191 -20.95 -7.42 6.62
N GLY A 192 -21.91 -6.55 6.93
CA GLY A 192 -23.34 -6.80 6.74
C GLY A 192 -23.89 -6.45 5.35
N VAL A 193 -23.07 -5.84 4.48
CA VAL A 193 -23.49 -5.29 3.19
C VAL A 193 -23.29 -6.32 2.08
N SER A 194 -24.25 -6.40 1.18
CA SER A 194 -24.19 -7.28 0.00
C SER A 194 -23.72 -6.56 -1.26
N GLU A 195 -24.18 -5.34 -1.48
CA GLU A 195 -23.85 -4.52 -2.65
C GLU A 195 -23.52 -3.08 -2.23
N LEU A 196 -22.48 -2.53 -2.85
CA LEU A 196 -22.18 -1.10 -2.83
C LEU A 196 -22.49 -0.49 -4.19
N ARG A 197 -23.05 0.73 -4.20
CA ARG A 197 -23.15 1.58 -5.39
C ARG A 197 -22.44 2.89 -5.12
N ILE A 198 -21.45 3.20 -5.95
CA ILE A 198 -20.66 4.42 -5.90
C ILE A 198 -21.16 5.38 -6.97
N VAL A 199 -21.51 6.61 -6.59
CA VAL A 199 -22.01 7.65 -7.48
C VAL A 199 -21.18 8.90 -7.30
N ALA A 200 -20.57 9.39 -8.37
CA ALA A 200 -19.80 10.63 -8.41
C ALA A 200 -19.83 11.19 -9.85
N GLU A 201 -19.03 12.23 -10.13
CA GLU A 201 -18.87 12.74 -11.49
C GLU A 201 -18.37 11.62 -12.43
N ASP A 202 -19.06 11.40 -13.55
CA ASP A 202 -18.79 10.33 -14.53
C ASP A 202 -18.67 8.92 -13.92
N THR A 203 -19.26 8.71 -12.72
CA THR A 203 -19.19 7.45 -11.98
C THR A 203 -20.58 7.00 -11.54
N ASP A 204 -20.98 5.78 -11.93
CA ASP A 204 -22.08 5.00 -11.38
C ASP A 204 -21.67 3.53 -11.44
N LEU A 205 -21.04 3.05 -10.36
CA LEU A 205 -20.46 1.72 -10.27
C LEU A 205 -21.17 0.92 -9.18
N ARG A 206 -21.52 -0.34 -9.48
CA ARG A 206 -22.04 -1.31 -8.52
C ARG A 206 -21.02 -2.40 -8.28
N ILE A 207 -20.88 -2.80 -7.03
CA ILE A 207 -19.89 -3.79 -6.59
C ILE A 207 -20.56 -4.71 -5.57
N GLY A 208 -20.62 -6.01 -5.87
CA GLY A 208 -21.03 -7.02 -4.90
C GLY A 208 -19.90 -7.33 -3.92
N VAL A 209 -20.20 -7.23 -2.63
CA VAL A 209 -19.26 -7.47 -1.52
C VAL A 209 -19.82 -8.49 -0.51
N GLY A 210 -20.98 -9.07 -0.79
CA GLY A 210 -21.65 -10.00 0.12
C GLY A 210 -20.79 -11.22 0.46
N GLY A 211 -20.66 -11.51 1.75
CA GLY A 211 -19.84 -12.62 2.25
C GLY A 211 -18.34 -12.42 2.17
N ARG A 212 -17.87 -11.22 1.82
CA ARG A 212 -16.46 -10.87 1.80
C ARG A 212 -16.01 -10.39 3.17
N LYS A 213 -14.75 -10.64 3.50
CA LYS A 213 -14.09 -10.09 4.68
C LYS A 213 -13.50 -8.73 4.36
N TRP A 214 -13.75 -7.77 5.22
CA TRP A 214 -13.13 -6.45 5.15
C TRP A 214 -11.88 -6.39 6.00
N ILE A 215 -10.77 -6.05 5.38
CA ILE A 215 -9.46 -5.91 6.04
C ILE A 215 -9.34 -4.45 6.51
N ARG A 216 -8.90 -4.28 7.74
CA ARG A 216 -8.77 -3.00 8.42
C ARG A 216 -7.29 -2.64 8.54
N SER A 217 -6.82 -1.81 7.64
CA SER A 217 -5.41 -1.40 7.55
C SER A 217 -5.12 -0.28 8.56
N ARG A 218 -4.56 -0.67 9.69
CA ARG A 218 -4.41 0.17 10.89
C ARG A 218 -2.97 0.48 11.29
N GLY A 219 -2.04 0.47 10.35
CA GLY A 219 -0.63 0.78 10.59
C GLY A 219 0.19 -0.37 11.17
N LEU A 220 -0.26 -1.61 11.00
CA LEU A 220 0.48 -2.80 11.45
C LEU A 220 1.43 -3.29 10.36
N GLU A 221 0.98 -3.39 9.11
CA GLU A 221 1.75 -3.88 7.97
C GLU A 221 2.34 -2.72 7.14
N ASN A 222 1.54 -1.73 6.78
CA ASN A 222 1.98 -0.49 6.17
C ASN A 222 1.97 0.64 7.21
N PHE A 223 2.93 1.56 7.12
CA PHE A 223 2.95 2.75 7.98
C PHE A 223 3.48 3.98 7.22
N PRO A 224 2.71 5.11 7.12
CA PRO A 224 1.34 5.23 7.60
C PRO A 224 0.37 4.34 6.84
N ASP A 225 -0.86 4.26 7.34
CA ASP A 225 -1.91 3.43 6.79
C ASP A 225 -3.25 4.18 6.84
N GLY A 226 -4.38 3.50 6.77
CA GLY A 226 -5.67 4.14 6.95
C GLY A 226 -6.68 3.88 5.85
N GLU A 227 -6.83 2.63 5.48
CA GLU A 227 -7.87 2.18 4.58
C GLU A 227 -8.67 1.01 5.17
N ILE A 228 -9.78 0.74 4.56
CA ILE A 228 -10.51 -0.50 4.74
C ILE A 228 -10.85 -1.08 3.38
N PHE A 229 -10.43 -2.32 3.12
CA PHE A 229 -10.54 -2.93 1.81
C PHE A 229 -11.15 -4.32 1.81
N THR A 230 -11.64 -4.74 0.65
CA THR A 230 -12.11 -6.10 0.37
C THR A 230 -11.90 -6.46 -1.10
N GLY A 231 -11.89 -7.76 -1.42
CA GLY A 231 -11.97 -8.21 -2.81
C GLY A 231 -13.43 -8.32 -3.25
N PRO A 232 -13.86 -7.65 -4.33
CA PRO A 232 -15.22 -7.78 -4.87
C PRO A 232 -15.57 -9.23 -5.25
N VAL A 233 -16.87 -9.52 -5.31
CA VAL A 233 -17.34 -10.75 -5.97
C VAL A 233 -17.00 -10.64 -7.46
N GLU A 234 -16.24 -11.56 -8.01
CA GLU A 234 -15.49 -11.44 -9.26
C GLU A 234 -16.36 -11.08 -10.48
N THR A 235 -17.63 -11.47 -10.47
CA THR A 235 -18.58 -11.23 -11.58
C THR A 235 -19.59 -10.12 -11.29
N SER A 236 -19.46 -9.43 -10.16
CA SER A 236 -20.50 -8.50 -9.67
C SER A 236 -20.29 -7.06 -10.07
N VAL A 237 -19.06 -6.70 -10.46
CA VAL A 237 -18.74 -5.30 -10.78
C VAL A 237 -19.39 -4.92 -12.09
N GLY A 238 -20.16 -3.81 -12.09
CA GLY A 238 -20.87 -3.32 -13.26
C GLY A 238 -21.12 -1.82 -13.21
N GLY A 239 -21.08 -1.17 -14.36
CA GLY A 239 -21.22 0.28 -14.50
C GLY A 239 -19.93 0.98 -14.89
N THR A 240 -19.83 2.25 -14.62
CA THR A 240 -18.70 3.11 -15.02
C THR A 240 -18.04 3.73 -13.80
N ILE A 241 -16.72 3.91 -13.86
CA ILE A 241 -15.96 4.65 -12.87
C ILE A 241 -14.91 5.54 -13.56
N HIS A 242 -14.80 6.76 -13.07
CA HIS A 242 -13.79 7.75 -13.42
C HIS A 242 -12.80 7.90 -12.26
N PHE A 243 -11.54 7.61 -12.51
CA PHE A 243 -10.47 7.78 -11.55
C PHE A 243 -9.86 9.17 -11.70
N THR A 244 -9.93 9.95 -10.63
CA THR A 244 -9.64 11.38 -10.63
C THR A 244 -8.18 11.71 -10.34
N TYR A 245 -7.41 10.74 -9.87
CA TYR A 245 -5.98 10.85 -9.68
C TYR A 245 -5.22 10.09 -10.77
N PRO A 246 -4.00 10.54 -11.12
CA PRO A 246 -3.14 9.78 -12.01
C PRO A 246 -2.87 8.38 -11.47
N ALA A 247 -3.02 7.37 -12.31
CA ALA A 247 -2.63 6.00 -11.97
C ALA A 247 -1.14 5.80 -12.29
N ILE A 248 -0.38 5.35 -11.30
CA ILE A 248 1.06 5.16 -11.45
C ILE A 248 1.36 3.67 -11.63
N PHE A 249 2.11 3.33 -12.68
CA PHE A 249 2.60 1.97 -12.88
C PHE A 249 4.07 1.98 -13.30
N GLN A 250 4.95 1.48 -12.44
CA GLN A 250 6.40 1.43 -12.66
C GLN A 250 7.00 2.80 -13.08
N GLY A 251 6.55 3.88 -12.43
CA GLY A 251 7.00 5.25 -12.68
C GLY A 251 6.43 5.90 -13.95
N ARG A 252 5.47 5.25 -14.63
CA ARG A 252 4.70 5.80 -15.75
C ARG A 252 3.32 6.23 -15.27
N GLU A 253 2.86 7.38 -15.74
CA GLU A 253 1.56 7.95 -15.37
C GLU A 253 0.51 7.68 -16.44
N VAL A 254 -0.71 7.39 -15.98
CA VAL A 254 -1.91 7.29 -16.80
C VAL A 254 -2.97 8.21 -16.20
N ASP A 255 -3.38 9.23 -16.94
CA ASP A 255 -4.27 10.27 -16.44
C ASP A 255 -5.70 10.09 -16.91
N ASP A 256 -6.65 10.50 -16.03
CA ASP A 256 -8.06 10.60 -16.38
C ASP A 256 -8.63 9.25 -16.86
N VAL A 257 -8.34 8.20 -16.08
CA VAL A 257 -8.74 6.83 -16.42
C VAL A 257 -10.24 6.67 -16.24
N ARG A 258 -10.92 6.14 -17.26
CA ARG A 258 -12.32 5.75 -17.22
C ARG A 258 -12.45 4.28 -17.59
N LEU A 259 -13.12 3.53 -16.74
CA LEU A 259 -13.40 2.11 -16.98
C LEU A 259 -14.90 1.86 -16.98
N ARG A 260 -15.36 0.99 -17.88
CA ARG A 260 -16.70 0.43 -17.85
C ARG A 260 -16.62 -1.08 -17.63
N PHE A 261 -17.37 -1.53 -16.65
CA PHE A 261 -17.44 -2.94 -16.27
C PHE A 261 -18.79 -3.56 -16.68
N GLU A 262 -18.74 -4.81 -17.16
CA GLU A 262 -19.90 -5.68 -17.34
C GLU A 262 -19.58 -7.07 -16.79
N ALA A 263 -20.44 -7.60 -15.92
CA ALA A 263 -20.26 -8.92 -15.29
C ALA A 263 -18.84 -9.12 -14.67
N GLY A 264 -18.27 -8.07 -14.08
CA GLY A 264 -16.98 -8.09 -13.41
C GLY A 264 -15.77 -7.87 -14.32
N GLU A 265 -15.97 -7.69 -15.63
CA GLU A 265 -14.87 -7.47 -16.58
C GLU A 265 -14.88 -6.04 -17.12
N VAL A 266 -13.68 -5.47 -17.28
CA VAL A 266 -13.50 -4.22 -18.02
C VAL A 266 -13.80 -4.47 -19.49
N VAL A 267 -14.83 -3.82 -20.01
CA VAL A 267 -15.25 -3.90 -21.42
C VAL A 267 -14.88 -2.65 -22.21
N GLU A 268 -14.73 -1.49 -21.53
CA GLU A 268 -14.19 -0.27 -22.12
C GLU A 268 -13.18 0.35 -21.17
N ALA A 269 -12.10 0.87 -21.73
CA ALA A 269 -11.05 1.58 -21.00
C ALA A 269 -10.57 2.75 -21.85
N SER A 270 -10.46 3.93 -21.24
CA SER A 270 -9.91 5.13 -21.86
C SER A 270 -9.11 5.94 -20.86
N ALA A 271 -8.18 6.75 -21.36
CA ALA A 271 -7.39 7.67 -20.58
C ALA A 271 -7.01 8.89 -21.45
N SER A 272 -6.83 10.06 -20.83
CA SER A 272 -6.40 11.25 -21.57
C SER A 272 -4.90 11.24 -21.89
N ARG A 273 -4.10 10.53 -21.06
CA ARG A 273 -2.67 10.28 -21.26
C ARG A 273 -2.33 8.84 -20.83
N GLY A 274 -1.46 8.17 -21.58
CA GLY A 274 -0.99 6.82 -21.23
C GLY A 274 -1.99 5.70 -21.53
N GLU A 275 -3.00 5.94 -22.38
CA GLU A 275 -4.03 4.92 -22.71
C GLU A 275 -3.43 3.63 -23.25
N ASP A 276 -2.33 3.69 -24.02
CA ASP A 276 -1.66 2.50 -24.52
C ASP A 276 -1.16 1.61 -23.37
N LEU A 277 -0.58 2.21 -22.31
CA LEU A 277 -0.17 1.47 -21.12
C LEU A 277 -1.37 0.85 -20.40
N LEU A 278 -2.47 1.60 -20.24
CA LEU A 278 -3.69 1.08 -19.64
C LEU A 278 -4.18 -0.15 -20.39
N ARG A 279 -4.22 -0.10 -21.72
CA ARG A 279 -4.65 -1.21 -22.57
C ARG A 279 -3.69 -2.41 -22.50
N GLU A 280 -2.38 -2.17 -22.43
CA GLU A 280 -1.39 -3.23 -22.22
C GLU A 280 -1.60 -3.93 -20.88
N MET A 281 -1.81 -3.18 -19.80
CA MET A 281 -1.95 -3.73 -18.45
C MET A 281 -3.22 -4.57 -18.30
N ILE A 282 -4.36 -4.10 -18.76
CA ILE A 282 -5.62 -4.88 -18.71
C ILE A 282 -5.61 -6.11 -19.65
N ALA A 283 -4.61 -6.24 -20.53
CA ALA A 283 -4.44 -7.36 -21.44
C ALA A 283 -3.36 -8.35 -21.00
N VAL A 284 -2.71 -8.16 -19.85
CA VAL A 284 -1.61 -9.02 -19.34
C VAL A 284 -2.07 -10.47 -19.17
N ASP A 285 -3.25 -10.66 -18.58
CA ASP A 285 -3.90 -11.96 -18.39
C ASP A 285 -5.41 -11.77 -18.17
N ASP A 286 -6.17 -12.86 -18.06
CA ASP A 286 -7.63 -12.81 -17.89
C ASP A 286 -8.03 -12.14 -16.56
N GLY A 287 -7.24 -12.27 -15.50
CA GLY A 287 -7.50 -11.66 -14.20
C GLY A 287 -7.26 -10.15 -14.18
N ALA A 288 -6.39 -9.63 -15.06
CA ALA A 288 -6.06 -8.22 -15.13
C ALA A 288 -7.25 -7.32 -15.53
N ARG A 289 -8.31 -7.89 -16.11
CA ARG A 289 -9.55 -7.19 -16.48
C ARG A 289 -10.58 -7.13 -15.34
N ARG A 290 -10.27 -7.71 -14.19
CA ARG A 290 -11.20 -7.81 -13.06
C ARG A 290 -10.71 -6.96 -11.90
N ALA A 291 -11.65 -6.48 -11.11
CA ALA A 291 -11.32 -5.86 -9.84
C ALA A 291 -10.84 -6.93 -8.84
N GLY A 292 -9.62 -6.78 -8.35
CA GLY A 292 -9.06 -7.59 -7.26
C GLY A 292 -9.31 -6.99 -5.90
N GLU A 293 -9.48 -5.67 -5.84
CA GLU A 293 -9.69 -4.93 -4.60
C GLU A 293 -10.64 -3.76 -4.80
N PHE A 294 -11.39 -3.45 -3.75
CA PHE A 294 -12.11 -2.20 -3.55
C PHE A 294 -11.90 -1.72 -2.12
N ALA A 295 -11.58 -0.44 -1.96
CA ALA A 295 -11.28 0.13 -0.65
C ALA A 295 -11.82 1.55 -0.46
N PHE A 296 -11.90 1.96 0.81
CA PHE A 296 -12.07 3.35 1.23
C PHE A 296 -10.79 3.85 1.86
N GLY A 297 -10.23 4.94 1.33
CA GLY A 297 -9.18 5.74 1.98
C GLY A 297 -9.81 6.59 3.08
N LEU A 298 -9.28 6.46 4.31
CA LEU A 298 -9.89 7.05 5.51
C LEU A 298 -8.91 7.88 6.33
N ASN A 299 -7.67 8.05 5.89
CA ASN A 299 -6.68 8.84 6.60
C ASN A 299 -6.73 10.32 6.16
N ASP A 300 -7.47 11.14 6.90
CA ASP A 300 -7.63 12.57 6.60
C ASP A 300 -6.31 13.36 6.75
N ALA A 301 -5.27 12.78 7.35
CA ALA A 301 -3.96 13.41 7.43
C ALA A 301 -3.12 13.20 6.16
N VAL A 302 -3.53 12.30 5.26
CA VAL A 302 -2.98 12.19 3.91
C VAL A 302 -3.67 13.23 3.03
N THR A 303 -3.09 14.43 2.99
CA THR A 303 -3.72 15.64 2.41
C THR A 303 -3.34 15.90 0.95
N ALA A 304 -2.39 15.16 0.40
CA ALA A 304 -1.86 15.37 -0.95
C ALA A 304 -1.61 14.06 -1.68
N PHE A 305 -1.72 14.09 -3.00
CA PHE A 305 -1.30 13.02 -3.88
C PHE A 305 0.21 13.11 -4.11
N THR A 306 0.93 12.02 -3.86
CA THR A 306 2.40 12.02 -3.80
C THR A 306 3.07 11.18 -4.89
N ARG A 307 2.31 10.44 -5.67
CA ARG A 307 2.78 9.39 -6.60
C ARG A 307 3.45 8.20 -5.90
N GLU A 308 3.27 8.10 -4.57
CA GLU A 308 3.70 6.95 -3.76
C GLU A 308 2.45 6.26 -3.21
N ILE A 309 2.18 5.05 -3.71
CA ILE A 309 0.94 4.33 -3.41
C ILE A 309 0.75 4.07 -1.90
N LEU A 310 1.83 3.94 -1.14
CA LEU A 310 1.78 3.79 0.32
C LEU A 310 0.94 4.89 0.99
N PHE A 311 0.93 6.10 0.43
CA PHE A 311 0.11 7.22 0.91
C PHE A 311 -1.17 7.37 0.09
N ASP A 312 -1.05 7.31 -1.23
CA ASP A 312 -2.09 7.80 -2.13
C ASP A 312 -3.40 6.99 -2.03
N GLU A 313 -3.33 5.68 -1.82
CA GLU A 313 -4.50 4.82 -1.61
C GLU A 313 -5.19 5.05 -0.24
N LYS A 314 -4.52 5.74 0.69
CA LYS A 314 -5.04 6.03 2.03
C LYS A 314 -5.69 7.41 2.16
N ILE A 315 -5.65 8.24 1.10
CA ILE A 315 -6.21 9.62 1.13
C ILE A 315 -7.63 9.59 1.67
N GLY A 316 -7.88 10.34 2.75
CA GLY A 316 -9.22 10.46 3.34
C GLY A 316 -10.23 11.01 2.34
N GLY A 317 -11.40 10.39 2.25
CA GLY A 317 -12.44 10.82 1.34
C GLY A 317 -12.36 10.26 -0.07
N THR A 318 -11.50 9.28 -0.33
CA THR A 318 -11.39 8.58 -1.61
C THR A 318 -11.90 7.15 -1.54
N VAL A 319 -12.13 6.57 -2.70
CA VAL A 319 -12.16 5.12 -2.88
C VAL A 319 -11.10 4.74 -3.90
N HIS A 320 -10.58 3.52 -3.81
CA HIS A 320 -9.76 2.98 -4.88
C HIS A 320 -10.23 1.58 -5.27
N LEU A 321 -9.89 1.22 -6.49
CA LEU A 321 -10.15 -0.08 -7.06
C LEU A 321 -8.87 -0.59 -7.70
N ALA A 322 -8.37 -1.75 -7.23
CA ALA A 322 -7.24 -2.39 -7.89
C ALA A 322 -7.71 -3.31 -9.00
N LEU A 323 -7.12 -3.17 -10.17
CA LEU A 323 -7.25 -4.15 -11.24
C LEU A 323 -6.27 -5.30 -10.99
N GLY A 324 -6.72 -6.54 -11.21
CA GLY A 324 -5.87 -7.72 -11.18
C GLY A 324 -6.01 -8.57 -9.93
N THR A 325 -4.88 -9.00 -9.36
CA THR A 325 -4.88 -10.00 -8.29
C THR A 325 -5.58 -9.51 -7.02
N ALA A 326 -6.32 -10.40 -6.38
CA ALA A 326 -7.01 -10.14 -5.13
C ALA A 326 -6.22 -10.70 -3.94
N TYR A 327 -6.51 -10.18 -2.75
CA TYR A 327 -6.02 -10.73 -1.49
C TYR A 327 -6.92 -11.90 -1.06
N PRO A 328 -6.39 -13.14 -1.00
CA PRO A 328 -7.20 -14.33 -0.68
C PRO A 328 -7.89 -14.27 0.69
N GLU A 329 -7.33 -13.53 1.65
CA GLU A 329 -7.91 -13.33 2.98
C GLU A 329 -9.25 -12.59 2.97
N THR A 330 -9.54 -11.83 1.90
CA THR A 330 -10.85 -11.19 1.69
C THR A 330 -11.93 -12.16 1.25
N GLY A 331 -11.54 -13.36 0.80
CA GLY A 331 -12.42 -14.36 0.20
C GLY A 331 -12.54 -14.23 -1.32
N SER A 332 -11.80 -13.31 -1.95
CA SER A 332 -11.73 -13.22 -3.42
C SER A 332 -10.71 -14.19 -4.00
N ALA A 333 -11.00 -14.69 -5.20
CA ALA A 333 -10.20 -15.71 -5.89
C ALA A 333 -9.55 -15.18 -7.17
N ASN A 334 -9.71 -13.90 -7.52
CA ASN A 334 -9.11 -13.37 -8.74
C ASN A 334 -7.58 -13.44 -8.67
N ARG A 335 -6.97 -13.96 -9.72
CA ARG A 335 -5.51 -14.11 -9.84
C ARG A 335 -5.03 -13.44 -11.10
N SER A 336 -3.97 -12.66 -10.97
CA SER A 336 -3.32 -11.96 -12.07
C SER A 336 -1.85 -11.72 -11.74
N ALA A 337 -1.05 -11.47 -12.76
CA ALA A 337 0.29 -10.90 -12.58
C ALA A 337 0.24 -9.39 -12.29
N LEU A 338 -0.92 -8.74 -12.50
CA LEU A 338 -1.18 -7.35 -12.22
C LEU A 338 -1.80 -7.19 -10.82
N HIS A 339 -1.43 -6.14 -10.11
CA HIS A 339 -2.18 -5.47 -9.07
C HIS A 339 -1.91 -3.97 -9.25
N TRP A 340 -2.95 -3.21 -9.55
CA TRP A 340 -2.80 -1.81 -9.90
C TRP A 340 -3.96 -0.98 -9.38
N ASP A 341 -3.67 -0.16 -8.37
CA ASP A 341 -4.63 0.71 -7.69
C ASP A 341 -4.90 1.96 -8.51
N LEU A 342 -6.18 2.30 -8.61
CA LEU A 342 -6.70 3.48 -9.27
C LEU A 342 -7.63 4.20 -8.30
N ILE A 343 -7.47 5.51 -8.12
CA ILE A 343 -8.08 6.29 -7.04
C ILE A 343 -9.14 7.24 -7.58
N CYS A 344 -10.32 7.22 -6.96
CA CYS A 344 -11.46 8.09 -7.24
C CYS A 344 -11.77 8.97 -6.02
N ASP A 345 -11.74 10.29 -6.20
CA ASP A 345 -12.09 11.28 -5.17
C ASP A 345 -13.60 11.39 -5.00
N LEU A 346 -14.09 11.21 -3.79
CA LEU A 346 -15.52 11.33 -3.45
C LEU A 346 -15.84 12.56 -2.59
N ARG A 347 -14.86 13.45 -2.33
CA ARG A 347 -15.04 14.60 -1.43
C ARG A 347 -15.96 15.69 -1.99
N ASN A 348 -16.21 15.68 -3.28
CA ASN A 348 -17.04 16.69 -3.94
C ASN A 348 -18.26 16.05 -4.60
N GLY A 349 -19.35 15.87 -3.85
CA GLY A 349 -20.60 15.32 -4.36
C GLY A 349 -20.59 13.80 -4.55
N GLY A 350 -19.57 13.09 -4.06
CA GLY A 350 -19.53 11.64 -4.09
C GLY A 350 -20.46 11.01 -3.04
N GLU A 351 -21.17 9.95 -3.43
CA GLU A 351 -22.09 9.20 -2.57
C GLU A 351 -21.84 7.70 -2.71
N VAL A 352 -21.92 6.96 -1.57
CA VAL A 352 -21.96 5.50 -1.61
C VAL A 352 -23.23 5.01 -0.92
N TYR A 353 -23.88 4.07 -1.57
CA TYR A 353 -25.07 3.40 -1.08
C TYR A 353 -24.73 1.94 -0.76
N ALA A 354 -25.09 1.48 0.43
CA ALA A 354 -24.99 0.10 0.88
C ALA A 354 -26.40 -0.54 0.84
N ASP A 355 -26.59 -1.57 0.02
CA ASP A 355 -27.88 -2.24 -0.22
C ASP A 355 -29.02 -1.24 -0.51
N GLY A 356 -28.70 -0.13 -1.18
CA GLY A 356 -29.64 0.93 -1.57
C GLY A 356 -29.79 2.07 -0.56
N GLU A 357 -29.21 1.96 0.62
CA GLU A 357 -29.25 2.99 1.66
C GLU A 357 -27.97 3.84 1.62
N LEU A 358 -28.10 5.17 1.67
CA LEU A 358 -26.94 6.07 1.70
C LEU A 358 -26.14 5.86 2.98
N CYS A 359 -24.84 5.53 2.84
CA CYS A 359 -23.95 5.29 3.96
C CYS A 359 -22.71 6.22 3.99
N TYR A 360 -22.38 6.84 2.85
CA TYR A 360 -21.19 7.68 2.70
C TYR A 360 -21.49 8.85 1.77
N ARG A 361 -21.06 10.07 2.12
CA ARG A 361 -21.27 11.28 1.32
C ARG A 361 -20.11 12.26 1.52
N ASP A 362 -19.72 12.92 0.43
CA ASP A 362 -18.70 13.99 0.42
C ASP A 362 -17.40 13.61 1.16
N GLY A 363 -16.93 12.36 0.95
CA GLY A 363 -15.69 11.88 1.53
C GLY A 363 -15.80 11.32 2.96
N ALA A 364 -17.00 11.15 3.53
CA ALA A 364 -17.16 10.69 4.90
C ALA A 364 -18.31 9.69 5.08
N PHE A 365 -18.11 8.69 5.93
CA PHE A 365 -19.21 7.83 6.41
C PHE A 365 -20.20 8.63 7.25
N LEU A 366 -21.49 8.35 7.10
CA LEU A 366 -22.54 8.99 7.88
C LEU A 366 -22.52 8.54 9.34
N ASP A 367 -22.99 9.41 10.26
CA ASP A 367 -23.08 9.11 11.69
C ASP A 367 -23.83 7.81 12.01
N SER A 368 -24.77 7.40 11.15
CA SER A 368 -25.51 6.14 11.28
C SER A 368 -24.61 4.89 11.17
N VAL A 369 -23.49 5.01 10.44
CA VAL A 369 -22.48 3.95 10.30
C VAL A 369 -21.49 3.93 11.44
N LEU A 370 -21.18 5.12 12.00
CA LEU A 370 -20.13 5.31 13.00
C LEU A 370 -20.58 5.07 14.45
N ARG A 371 -21.88 4.83 14.67
CA ARG A 371 -22.47 4.53 15.98
C ARG A 371 -22.36 3.07 16.33
#